data_3f0fa79fbe3fa9d09ac06ccd7739c639
#
_entry.id   3f0fa79fbe3fa9d09ac06ccd7739c639
#
_cell.length_a   1.000
_cell.length_b   1.000
_cell.length_c   1.000
_cell.angle_alpha   90.00
_cell.angle_beta   90.00
_cell.angle_gamma   90.00
#
_symmetry.space_group_name_H-M   'P 1'
#
loop_
_entity.id
_entity.type
_entity.pdbx_description
1 polymer ?
#
loop_
_entity_poly.entity_id
_entity_poly.type
_entity_poly.pdbx_seq_one_letter_code
_entity_poly.pdbx_strand_id
1 'polypeptide(L)'
;LPGAIVLAVMILPTMTTLSVDGLRAVPDSYRQGSLALGYTRWQTIWHVVLKSAMSSLMTAVILGMTRAFGETLAVRMVIGGIEAMPTSLLSPASTITTTLTTSMAVYAEGSAQDDVLWALGLLLMGMSLIFILIIHLIGRKGAKARG
;
A
#
# COMPACT_ATOMS: atom_id res chain seq x y z
N LEU A 1 2.45 15.60 7.98
CA LEU A 1 3.75 14.95 7.73
C LEU A 1 4.03 13.78 8.71
N PRO A 2 3.84 13.92 10.05
CA PRO A 2 4.18 12.85 11.00
C PRO A 2 3.40 11.55 10.73
N GLY A 3 2.12 11.62 10.40
CA GLY A 3 1.32 10.42 10.08
C GLY A 3 1.83 9.63 8.88
N ALA A 4 2.36 10.31 7.86
CA ALA A 4 2.95 9.66 6.69
C ALA A 4 4.25 8.91 7.05
N ILE A 5 5.05 9.45 7.96
CA ILE A 5 6.28 8.80 8.43
C ILE A 5 5.93 7.53 9.21
N VAL A 6 4.95 7.61 10.11
CA VAL A 6 4.51 6.44 10.89
C VAL A 6 3.95 5.34 9.97
N LEU A 7 3.11 5.70 9.00
CA LEU A 7 2.62 4.75 8.00
C LEU A 7 3.76 4.10 7.23
N ALA A 8 4.74 4.88 6.77
CA ALA A 8 5.89 4.36 6.04
C ALA A 8 6.66 3.34 6.89
N VAL A 9 6.94 3.65 8.15
CA VAL A 9 7.66 2.74 9.07
C VAL A 9 6.85 1.46 9.32
N MET A 10 5.54 1.54 9.46
CA MET A 10 4.69 0.36 9.69
C MET A 10 4.53 -0.54 8.46
N ILE A 11 4.54 0.04 7.26
CA ILE A 11 4.38 -0.72 6.01
C ILE A 11 5.71 -1.37 5.59
N LEU A 12 6.84 -0.76 5.93
CA LEU A 12 8.19 -1.19 5.57
C LEU A 12 8.46 -2.68 5.88
N PRO A 13 8.20 -3.20 7.09
CA PRO A 13 8.43 -4.61 7.40
C PRO A 13 7.62 -5.54 6.51
N THR A 14 6.35 -5.23 6.29
CA THR A 14 5.44 -6.05 5.47
C THR A 14 5.91 -6.10 4.02
N MET A 15 6.21 -4.93 3.43
CA MET A 15 6.70 -4.88 2.03
C MET A 15 8.06 -5.55 1.89
N THR A 16 8.95 -5.37 2.85
CA THR A 16 10.28 -5.99 2.82
C THR A 16 10.19 -7.50 2.89
N THR A 17 9.42 -8.06 3.82
CA THR A 17 9.26 -9.51 3.95
C THR A 17 8.69 -10.13 2.67
N LEU A 18 7.60 -9.58 2.15
CA LEU A 18 6.97 -10.09 0.92
C LEU A 18 7.89 -9.94 -0.31
N SER A 19 8.68 -8.87 -0.37
CA SER A 19 9.64 -8.66 -1.45
C SER A 19 10.80 -9.65 -1.40
N VAL A 20 11.31 -9.93 -0.19
CA VAL A 20 12.36 -10.94 0.02
C VAL A 20 11.85 -12.32 -0.35
N ASP A 21 10.64 -12.67 0.06
CA ASP A 21 10.03 -13.96 -0.28
C ASP A 21 9.83 -14.10 -1.80
N GLY A 22 9.37 -13.04 -2.44
CA GLY A 22 9.24 -13.00 -3.91
C GLY A 22 10.56 -13.16 -4.65
N LEU A 23 11.65 -12.58 -4.14
CA LEU A 23 12.99 -12.73 -4.71
C LEU A 23 13.58 -14.12 -4.44
N ARG A 24 13.27 -14.73 -3.29
CA ARG A 24 13.71 -16.10 -2.95
C ARG A 24 12.95 -17.17 -3.73
N ALA A 25 11.71 -16.89 -4.12
CA ALA A 25 10.90 -17.79 -4.91
C ALA A 25 11.41 -17.99 -6.36
N VAL A 26 12.36 -17.18 -6.84
CA VAL A 26 12.95 -17.37 -8.14
C VAL A 26 13.84 -18.60 -8.13
N PRO A 27 13.57 -19.60 -9.01
CA PRO A 27 14.34 -20.87 -9.05
C PRO A 27 15.82 -20.64 -9.28
N ASP A 28 16.66 -21.43 -8.60
CA ASP A 28 18.12 -21.33 -8.71
C ASP A 28 18.63 -21.68 -10.11
N SER A 29 17.87 -22.44 -10.89
CA SER A 29 18.16 -22.75 -12.29
C SER A 29 18.33 -21.46 -13.15
N TYR A 30 17.53 -20.44 -12.90
CA TYR A 30 17.67 -19.15 -13.60
C TYR A 30 18.97 -18.43 -13.23
N ARG A 31 19.38 -18.52 -11.97
CA ARG A 31 20.63 -17.93 -11.48
C ARG A 31 21.83 -18.66 -12.04
N GLN A 32 21.83 -19.99 -11.98
CA GLN A 32 22.91 -20.83 -12.51
C GLN A 32 23.02 -20.73 -14.03
N GLY A 33 21.89 -20.75 -14.74
CA GLY A 33 21.87 -20.60 -16.20
C GLY A 33 22.44 -19.26 -16.65
N SER A 34 22.14 -18.16 -15.96
CA SER A 34 22.70 -16.85 -16.32
C SER A 34 24.21 -16.76 -16.06
N LEU A 35 24.68 -17.35 -14.97
CA LEU A 35 26.13 -17.42 -14.67
C LEU A 35 26.89 -18.29 -15.70
N ALA A 36 26.26 -19.39 -16.14
CA ALA A 36 26.83 -20.25 -17.19
C ALA A 36 26.95 -19.53 -18.53
N LEU A 37 26.10 -18.54 -18.81
CA LEU A 37 26.17 -17.67 -19.98
C LEU A 37 27.19 -16.53 -19.85
N GLY A 38 27.98 -16.51 -18.76
CA GLY A 38 29.02 -15.51 -18.53
C GLY A 38 28.56 -14.20 -17.89
N TYR A 39 27.30 -14.14 -17.37
CA TYR A 39 26.85 -12.99 -16.63
C TYR A 39 27.54 -12.88 -15.28
N THR A 40 27.87 -11.66 -14.86
CA THR A 40 28.33 -11.40 -13.50
C THR A 40 27.16 -11.56 -12.49
N ARG A 41 27.47 -11.78 -11.21
CA ARG A 41 26.44 -11.85 -10.15
C ARG A 41 25.51 -10.63 -10.14
N TRP A 42 26.04 -9.43 -10.36
CA TRP A 42 25.29 -8.20 -10.41
C TRP A 42 24.35 -8.14 -11.62
N GLN A 43 24.84 -8.52 -12.80
CA GLN A 43 24.02 -8.62 -14.01
C GLN A 43 22.90 -9.66 -13.86
N THR A 44 23.19 -10.81 -13.24
CA THR A 44 22.19 -11.85 -12.92
C THR A 44 21.07 -11.30 -12.05
N ILE A 45 21.40 -10.53 -11.00
CA ILE A 45 20.39 -9.93 -10.11
C ILE A 45 19.50 -8.97 -10.90
N TRP A 46 20.07 -8.03 -11.64
CA TRP A 46 19.31 -6.98 -12.32
C TRP A 46 18.54 -7.46 -13.55
N HIS A 47 19.12 -8.33 -14.35
CA HIS A 47 18.51 -8.72 -15.62
C HIS A 47 17.67 -10.00 -15.54
N VAL A 48 17.95 -10.88 -14.59
CA VAL A 48 17.27 -12.16 -14.47
C VAL A 48 16.38 -12.22 -13.22
N VAL A 49 16.97 -12.11 -12.02
CA VAL A 49 16.25 -12.31 -10.76
C VAL A 49 15.19 -11.24 -10.56
N LEU A 50 15.54 -9.97 -10.66
CA LEU A 50 14.60 -8.87 -10.44
C LEU A 50 13.46 -8.87 -11.46
N LYS A 51 13.79 -9.16 -12.72
CA LYS A 51 12.78 -9.27 -13.78
C LYS A 51 11.86 -10.47 -13.57
N SER A 52 12.38 -11.59 -13.13
CA SER A 52 11.59 -12.79 -12.86
C SER A 52 10.69 -12.60 -11.63
N ALA A 53 11.17 -11.92 -10.59
CA ALA A 53 10.43 -11.63 -9.36
C ALA A 53 9.44 -10.45 -9.48
N MET A 54 9.39 -9.73 -10.60
CA MET A 54 8.60 -8.48 -10.72
C MET A 54 7.12 -8.67 -10.36
N SER A 55 6.51 -9.79 -10.72
CA SER A 55 5.12 -10.10 -10.38
C SER A 55 4.91 -10.19 -8.87
N SER A 56 5.82 -10.88 -8.17
CA SER A 56 5.77 -11.00 -6.70
C SER A 56 6.04 -9.67 -6.01
N LEU A 57 6.98 -8.88 -6.53
CA LEU A 57 7.26 -7.53 -6.02
C LEU A 57 6.04 -6.59 -6.18
N MET A 58 5.35 -6.65 -7.31
CA MET A 58 4.11 -5.89 -7.50
C MET A 58 3.03 -6.32 -6.49
N THR A 59 2.90 -7.62 -6.21
CA THR A 59 1.99 -8.12 -5.19
C THR A 59 2.36 -7.59 -3.80
N ALA A 60 3.64 -7.54 -3.46
CA ALA A 60 4.11 -6.97 -2.19
C ALA A 60 3.73 -5.48 -2.05
N VAL A 61 3.87 -4.70 -3.12
CA VAL A 61 3.46 -3.29 -3.15
C VAL A 61 1.94 -3.16 -2.97
N ILE A 62 1.14 -3.96 -3.67
CA ILE A 62 -0.32 -3.95 -3.56
C ILE A 62 -0.76 -4.24 -2.11
N LEU A 63 -0.20 -5.29 -1.50
CA LEU A 63 -0.52 -5.67 -0.14
C LEU A 63 -0.10 -4.61 0.88
N GLY A 64 1.07 -4.00 0.69
CA GLY A 64 1.53 -2.87 1.50
C GLY A 64 0.60 -1.66 1.40
N MET A 65 0.17 -1.30 0.19
CA MET A 65 -0.78 -0.21 -0.03
C MET A 65 -2.15 -0.50 0.59
N THR A 66 -2.68 -1.72 0.41
CA THR A 66 -3.96 -2.12 1.01
C THR A 66 -3.93 -1.99 2.53
N ARG A 67 -2.82 -2.37 3.16
CA ARG A 67 -2.62 -2.17 4.59
C ARG A 67 -2.59 -0.69 4.98
N ALA A 68 -1.90 0.16 4.19
CA ALA A 68 -1.85 1.60 4.43
C ALA A 68 -3.24 2.25 4.43
N PHE A 69 -4.13 1.83 3.53
CA PHE A 69 -5.49 2.34 3.48
C PHE A 69 -6.34 1.92 4.68
N GLY A 70 -6.06 0.77 5.30
CA GLY A 70 -6.77 0.28 6.48
C GLY A 70 -6.26 0.82 7.81
N GLU A 71 -5.10 1.49 7.83
CA GLU A 71 -4.46 1.93 9.07
C GLU A 71 -5.10 3.22 9.59
N THR A 72 -5.98 3.10 10.57
CA THR A 72 -6.72 4.23 11.15
C THR A 72 -6.18 4.64 12.52
N LEU A 73 -5.89 3.66 13.39
CA LEU A 73 -5.57 3.93 14.80
C LEU A 73 -4.21 4.58 14.99
N ALA A 74 -3.16 4.07 14.36
CA ALA A 74 -1.83 4.62 14.51
C ALA A 74 -1.73 6.05 13.94
N VAL A 75 -2.37 6.27 12.79
CA VAL A 75 -2.44 7.60 12.15
C VAL A 75 -3.17 8.58 13.06
N ARG A 76 -4.31 8.17 13.65
CA ARG A 76 -5.10 9.00 14.58
C ARG A 76 -4.31 9.39 15.81
N MET A 77 -3.58 8.46 16.42
CA MET A 77 -2.77 8.74 17.61
C MET A 77 -1.69 9.80 17.37
N VAL A 78 -1.18 9.87 16.14
CA VAL A 78 -0.08 10.78 15.77
C VAL A 78 -0.59 12.12 15.23
N ILE A 79 -1.69 12.12 14.47
CA ILE A 79 -2.22 13.33 13.84
C ILE A 79 -3.18 14.10 14.75
N GLY A 80 -3.73 13.45 15.80
CA GLY A 80 -4.56 14.10 16.83
C GLY A 80 -6.05 14.20 16.49
N GLY A 81 -6.50 13.90 15.27
CA GLY A 81 -7.93 13.78 14.91
C GLY A 81 -8.74 15.08 15.07
N ILE A 82 -8.16 16.25 14.89
CA ILE A 82 -8.86 17.54 14.97
C ILE A 82 -9.46 17.86 13.60
N GLU A 83 -10.76 18.21 13.61
CA GLU A 83 -11.50 18.63 12.42
C GLU A 83 -11.25 20.11 12.10
N ALA A 84 -9.99 20.44 11.76
CA ALA A 84 -9.62 21.78 11.35
C ALA A 84 -8.77 21.70 10.08
N MET A 85 -8.85 22.74 9.24
CA MET A 85 -7.96 22.85 8.07
C MET A 85 -6.52 23.05 8.54
N PRO A 86 -5.59 22.16 8.15
CA PRO A 86 -4.19 22.26 8.57
C PRO A 86 -3.56 23.50 7.93
N THR A 87 -3.05 24.41 8.76
CA THR A 87 -2.35 25.62 8.32
C THR A 87 -0.85 25.38 8.14
N SER A 88 -0.31 24.26 8.63
CA SER A 88 1.10 23.89 8.54
C SER A 88 1.27 22.39 8.39
N LEU A 89 2.42 21.92 7.89
CA LEU A 89 2.74 20.49 7.73
C LEU A 89 2.79 19.72 9.06
N LEU A 90 2.88 20.40 10.17
CA LEU A 90 2.92 19.83 11.52
C LEU A 90 1.61 20.05 12.28
N SER A 91 0.64 20.79 11.74
CA SER A 91 -0.63 21.02 12.40
C SER A 91 -1.44 19.72 12.49
N PRO A 92 -2.21 19.56 13.58
CA PRO A 92 -3.14 18.45 13.71
C PRO A 92 -4.14 18.46 12.56
N ALA A 93 -4.53 17.28 12.11
CA ALA A 93 -5.49 17.10 11.01
C ALA A 93 -6.29 15.82 11.26
N SER A 94 -7.36 15.61 10.49
CA SER A 94 -8.06 14.33 10.45
C SER A 94 -7.97 13.72 9.05
N THR A 95 -8.04 12.41 8.97
CA THR A 95 -8.18 11.66 7.74
C THR A 95 -9.62 11.17 7.60
N ILE A 96 -10.05 10.82 6.39
CA ILE A 96 -11.39 10.28 6.14
C ILE A 96 -11.67 9.08 7.06
N THR A 97 -10.70 8.17 7.19
CA THR A 97 -10.79 6.98 8.05
C THR A 97 -10.90 7.35 9.53
N THR A 98 -10.17 8.37 9.98
CA THR A 98 -10.20 8.84 11.37
C THR A 98 -11.56 9.49 11.68
N THR A 99 -12.05 10.37 10.81
CA THR A 99 -13.35 11.02 10.94
C THR A 99 -14.47 9.97 11.00
N LEU A 100 -14.46 9.00 10.06
CA LEU A 100 -15.44 7.92 10.04
C LEU A 100 -15.49 7.16 11.37
N THR A 101 -14.33 6.70 11.86
CA THR A 101 -14.25 5.89 13.09
C THR A 101 -14.66 6.66 14.34
N THR A 102 -14.40 7.98 14.38
CA THR A 102 -14.76 8.82 15.55
C THR A 102 -16.22 9.20 15.53
N SER A 103 -16.71 9.60 14.37
CA SER A 103 -18.03 10.20 14.25
C SER A 103 -19.15 9.17 14.23
N MET A 104 -18.90 7.94 13.74
CA MET A 104 -19.87 6.84 13.85
C MET A 104 -20.27 6.49 15.29
N ALA A 105 -19.40 6.77 16.27
CA ALA A 105 -19.70 6.50 17.67
C ALA A 105 -20.48 7.65 18.36
N VAL A 106 -20.58 8.80 17.73
CA VAL A 106 -21.10 10.03 18.34
C VAL A 106 -22.46 10.43 17.76
N TYR A 107 -22.68 10.24 16.48
CA TYR A 107 -23.92 10.66 15.83
C TYR A 107 -25.01 9.58 15.91
N ALA A 108 -26.25 10.04 16.15
CA ALA A 108 -27.40 9.15 16.20
C ALA A 108 -27.76 8.62 14.80
N GLU A 109 -28.17 7.36 14.76
CA GLU A 109 -28.67 6.72 13.52
C GLU A 109 -29.83 7.54 12.91
N GLY A 110 -29.76 7.77 11.59
CA GLY A 110 -30.77 8.52 10.85
C GLY A 110 -30.65 10.04 10.93
N SER A 111 -29.55 10.57 11.46
CA SER A 111 -29.26 12.00 11.40
C SER A 111 -28.62 12.37 10.06
N ALA A 112 -28.75 13.65 9.65
CA ALA A 112 -28.09 14.13 8.43
C ALA A 112 -26.56 13.96 8.48
N GLN A 113 -25.97 13.96 9.66
CA GLN A 113 -24.55 13.68 9.87
C GLN A 113 -24.21 12.20 9.63
N ASP A 114 -25.10 11.29 10.02
CA ASP A 114 -24.97 9.86 9.76
C ASP A 114 -24.98 9.55 8.25
N ASP A 115 -25.86 10.16 7.48
CA ASP A 115 -25.90 10.03 6.02
C ASP A 115 -24.58 10.48 5.37
N VAL A 116 -23.96 11.54 5.86
CA VAL A 116 -22.65 12.01 5.39
C VAL A 116 -21.56 10.99 5.72
N LEU A 117 -21.60 10.34 6.88
CA LEU A 117 -20.63 9.31 7.24
C LEU A 117 -20.73 8.08 6.32
N TRP A 118 -21.96 7.65 6.01
CA TRP A 118 -22.18 6.58 5.03
C TRP A 118 -21.65 6.95 3.65
N ALA A 119 -21.85 8.19 3.20
CA ALA A 119 -21.31 8.68 1.95
C ALA A 119 -19.76 8.70 1.94
N LEU A 120 -19.13 9.11 3.04
CA LEU A 120 -17.66 9.06 3.19
C LEU A 120 -17.14 7.63 3.19
N GLY A 121 -17.85 6.69 3.82
CA GLY A 121 -17.51 5.27 3.78
C GLY A 121 -17.56 4.67 2.37
N LEU A 122 -18.61 4.98 1.61
CA LEU A 122 -18.76 4.58 0.22
C LEU A 122 -17.66 5.20 -0.66
N LEU A 123 -17.33 6.46 -0.45
CA LEU A 123 -16.24 7.15 -1.15
C LEU A 123 -14.89 6.48 -0.89
N LEU A 124 -14.60 6.16 0.36
CA LEU A 124 -13.35 5.48 0.74
C LEU A 124 -13.27 4.08 0.13
N MET A 125 -14.37 3.33 0.15
CA MET A 125 -14.47 2.01 -0.48
C MET A 125 -14.26 2.11 -1.99
N GLY A 126 -14.89 3.08 -2.64
CA GLY A 126 -14.74 3.33 -4.07
C GLY A 126 -13.30 3.69 -4.46
N MET A 127 -12.68 4.61 -3.71
CA MET A 127 -11.28 4.96 -3.92
C MET A 127 -10.34 3.76 -3.75
N SER A 128 -10.51 2.96 -2.70
CA SER A 128 -9.70 1.76 -2.47
C SER A 128 -9.84 0.76 -3.60
N LEU A 129 -11.07 0.54 -4.08
CA LEU A 129 -11.35 -0.38 -5.16
C LEU A 129 -10.71 0.09 -6.48
N ILE A 130 -10.82 1.39 -6.79
CA ILE A 130 -10.17 1.98 -7.97
C ILE A 130 -8.64 1.81 -7.89
N PHE A 131 -8.02 2.07 -6.75
CA PHE A 131 -6.58 1.89 -6.56
C PHE A 131 -6.16 0.43 -6.75
N ILE A 132 -6.88 -0.51 -6.15
CA ILE A 132 -6.60 -1.95 -6.29
C ILE A 132 -6.73 -2.37 -7.76
N LEU A 133 -7.76 -1.92 -8.47
CA LEU A 133 -7.95 -2.22 -9.89
C LEU A 133 -6.81 -1.65 -10.74
N ILE A 134 -6.42 -0.41 -10.53
CA ILE A 134 -5.32 0.23 -11.27
C ILE A 134 -4.03 -0.57 -11.09
N ILE A 135 -3.67 -0.90 -9.86
CA ILE A 135 -2.44 -1.64 -9.56
C ILE A 135 -2.51 -3.05 -10.15
N HIS A 136 -3.67 -3.72 -10.06
CA HIS A 136 -3.87 -5.04 -10.64
C HIS A 136 -3.75 -5.03 -12.17
N LEU A 137 -4.29 -4.02 -12.84
CA LEU A 137 -4.17 -3.85 -14.29
C LEU A 137 -2.72 -3.60 -14.72
N ILE A 138 -1.99 -2.77 -13.99
CA ILE A 138 -0.56 -2.50 -14.24
C ILE A 138 0.26 -3.79 -14.05
N GLY A 139 0.00 -4.53 -12.97
CA GLY A 139 0.67 -5.80 -12.69
C GLY A 139 0.43 -6.85 -13.78
N ARG A 140 -0.79 -6.96 -14.29
CA ARG A 140 -1.14 -7.90 -15.39
C ARG A 140 -0.48 -7.53 -16.72
N LYS A 141 -0.35 -6.24 -17.04
CA LYS A 141 0.36 -5.81 -18.26
C LYS A 141 1.85 -6.14 -18.21
N GLY A 142 2.48 -6.02 -17.06
CA GLY A 142 3.87 -6.42 -16.87
C GLY A 142 4.11 -7.93 -17.00
N ALA A 143 3.14 -8.76 -16.63
CA ALA A 143 3.20 -10.21 -16.80
C ALA A 143 2.95 -10.66 -18.25
N LYS A 144 2.01 -10.01 -18.98
CA LYS A 144 1.68 -10.35 -20.37
C LYS A 144 2.75 -9.94 -21.40
N ALA A 145 3.57 -8.95 -21.10
CA ALA A 145 4.66 -8.51 -21.99
C ALA A 145 5.87 -9.48 -22.00
N ARG A 146 5.75 -10.63 -21.33
CA ARG A 146 6.84 -11.61 -21.11
C ARG A 146 6.49 -13.05 -21.50
N GLY A 147 5.33 -13.30 -22.07
CA GLY A 147 4.97 -14.52 -22.81
C GLY A 147 5.07 -14.25 -24.29
#